data_96ae2fcddb266dcb818aae19c57a4813
#
_entry.id   96ae2fcddb266dcb818aae19c57a4813
#
_cell.length_a   1.000
_cell.length_b   1.000
_cell.length_c   1.000
_cell.angle_alpha   90.00
_cell.angle_beta   90.00
_cell.angle_gamma   90.00
#
_symmetry.space_group_name_H-M   'P 1'
#
loop_
_entity.id
_entity.type
_entity.pdbx_description
1 polymer ?
#
loop_
_entity_poly.entity_id
_entity_poly.type
_entity_poly.pdbx_seq_one_letter_code
_entity_poly.pdbx_strand_id
1 'polypeptide(L)'
;MKKVIFIVTLIMMMAFSGLCFAADGNDLNKEQKVAETFMEVFTKDQIPAYDVVSKDFSDTLKTNVNEKAYKDLSKQIKEQYGNVKEVKFYNFQRFDQVDRVTYVAAFDKEQAVAIMLAFDKDKKLTDYVFTPLQVEEASK
;
A
#
# COMPACT_ATOMS: atom_id res chain seq x y z
N MET A 1 -19.07 16.04 -12.70
CA MET A 1 -19.02 15.41 -14.01
C MET A 1 -17.71 15.68 -14.68
N LYS A 2 -16.67 15.24 -14.76
CA LYS A 2 -15.42 15.57 -15.50
C LYS A 2 -14.26 16.09 -14.66
N LYS A 3 -13.99 15.60 -13.45
CA LYS A 3 -13.03 16.36 -12.65
C LYS A 3 -12.09 15.51 -11.83
N VAL A 4 -11.48 14.48 -12.42
CA VAL A 4 -10.71 13.51 -11.64
C VAL A 4 -9.27 13.34 -12.14
N ILE A 5 -8.80 14.15 -13.06
CA ILE A 5 -7.57 13.84 -13.80
C ILE A 5 -6.32 14.55 -13.25
N PHE A 6 -6.45 15.53 -12.36
CA PHE A 6 -5.33 16.44 -12.08
C PHE A 6 -4.37 16.06 -10.96
N ILE A 7 -4.72 15.14 -10.12
CA ILE A 7 -3.89 14.85 -8.94
C ILE A 7 -2.81 13.83 -9.22
N VAL A 8 -3.07 12.90 -10.12
CA VAL A 8 -2.03 11.97 -10.57
C VAL A 8 -0.84 12.71 -11.19
N THR A 9 -1.09 13.85 -11.82
CA THR A 9 -0.05 14.64 -12.47
C THR A 9 0.80 15.43 -11.46
N LEU A 10 0.22 15.93 -10.41
CA LEU A 10 0.96 16.68 -9.37
C LEU A 10 1.81 15.74 -8.51
N ILE A 11 1.29 14.56 -8.23
CA ILE A 11 2.02 13.52 -7.50
C ILE A 11 3.19 12.98 -8.35
N MET A 12 3.03 12.88 -9.66
CA MET A 12 4.12 12.49 -10.56
C MET A 12 5.27 13.50 -10.60
N MET A 13 5.00 14.79 -10.42
CA MET A 13 6.06 15.80 -10.44
C MET A 13 6.93 15.81 -9.19
N MET A 14 6.42 15.35 -8.05
CA MET A 14 7.24 15.21 -6.83
C MET A 14 8.10 13.95 -6.82
N ALA A 15 7.79 12.96 -7.64
CA ALA A 15 8.58 11.73 -7.77
C ALA A 15 9.91 11.93 -8.51
N PHE A 16 10.08 13.06 -9.20
CA PHE A 16 11.27 13.34 -10.00
C PHE A 16 12.38 14.11 -9.29
N SER A 17 12.21 14.48 -8.04
CA SER A 17 13.33 15.00 -7.26
C SER A 17 14.26 13.84 -6.87
N GLY A 18 15.00 13.43 -7.85
CA GLY A 18 16.01 12.43 -7.94
C GLY A 18 16.72 12.04 -6.67
N LEU A 19 16.36 10.95 -6.14
CA LEU A 19 17.28 10.13 -5.39
C LEU A 19 17.37 8.80 -6.15
N CYS A 20 18.22 8.81 -7.18
CA CYS A 20 18.73 7.59 -7.78
C CYS A 20 19.60 6.88 -6.76
N PHE A 21 19.01 6.34 -5.71
CA PHE A 21 19.68 5.22 -5.05
C PHE A 21 19.41 4.00 -5.92
N ALA A 22 20.49 3.39 -6.40
CA ALA A 22 20.43 2.09 -7.00
C ALA A 22 19.93 1.10 -5.93
N ALA A 23 18.62 1.05 -5.77
CA ALA A 23 18.01 -0.04 -5.04
C ALA A 23 18.37 -1.31 -5.82
N ASP A 24 18.91 -2.29 -5.13
CA ASP A 24 19.02 -3.61 -5.70
C ASP A 24 17.61 -4.02 -6.13
N GLY A 25 17.36 -4.17 -7.43
CA GLY A 25 16.05 -4.54 -7.97
C GLY A 25 15.48 -5.82 -7.36
N ASN A 26 16.34 -6.67 -6.81
CA ASN A 26 15.99 -7.89 -6.10
C ASN A 26 15.28 -7.59 -4.75
N ASP A 27 15.74 -6.60 -4.00
CA ASP A 27 15.09 -6.19 -2.75
C ASP A 27 13.69 -5.63 -3.00
N LEU A 28 13.56 -4.74 -3.97
CA LEU A 28 12.27 -4.20 -4.37
C LEU A 28 11.32 -5.30 -4.83
N ASN A 29 11.78 -6.25 -5.62
CA ASN A 29 10.95 -7.35 -6.10
C ASN A 29 10.42 -8.22 -4.94
N LYS A 30 11.25 -8.48 -3.93
CA LYS A 30 10.82 -9.24 -2.74
C LYS A 30 9.77 -8.49 -1.95
N GLU A 31 10.00 -7.21 -1.70
CA GLU A 31 9.08 -6.36 -0.95
C GLU A 31 7.77 -6.14 -1.69
N GLN A 32 7.80 -5.95 -3.01
CA GLN A 32 6.58 -5.87 -3.81
C GLN A 32 5.77 -7.16 -3.74
N LYS A 33 6.41 -8.31 -3.79
CA LYS A 33 5.71 -9.59 -3.66
C LYS A 33 5.03 -9.76 -2.30
N VAL A 34 5.69 -9.37 -1.22
CA VAL A 34 5.09 -9.35 0.11
C VAL A 34 3.92 -8.36 0.17
N ALA A 35 4.11 -7.16 -0.38
CA ALA A 35 3.08 -6.13 -0.47
C ALA A 35 1.84 -6.60 -1.23
N GLU A 36 2.04 -7.23 -2.40
CA GLU A 36 0.95 -7.77 -3.21
C GLU A 36 0.18 -8.84 -2.46
N THR A 37 0.88 -9.76 -1.79
CA THR A 37 0.25 -10.79 -0.95
C THR A 37 -0.56 -10.17 0.19
N PHE A 38 -0.02 -9.14 0.84
CA PHE A 38 -0.75 -8.41 1.88
C PHE A 38 -2.00 -7.71 1.31
N MET A 39 -1.88 -7.06 0.17
CA MET A 39 -2.99 -6.35 -0.47
C MET A 39 -4.12 -7.28 -0.95
N GLU A 40 -3.87 -8.59 -1.06
CA GLU A 40 -4.94 -9.55 -1.35
C GLU A 40 -6.06 -9.54 -0.29
N VAL A 41 -5.81 -8.98 0.90
CA VAL A 41 -6.82 -8.77 1.94
C VAL A 41 -8.01 -7.93 1.46
N PHE A 42 -7.81 -7.10 0.44
CA PHE A 42 -8.88 -6.27 -0.14
C PHE A 42 -9.01 -6.40 -1.66
N THR A 43 -8.06 -7.01 -2.34
CA THR A 43 -8.11 -7.19 -3.81
C THR A 43 -8.76 -8.51 -4.21
N LYS A 44 -8.91 -9.44 -3.29
CA LYS A 44 -9.53 -10.75 -3.51
C LYS A 44 -10.86 -10.88 -2.76
N ASP A 45 -11.82 -11.54 -3.36
CA ASP A 45 -13.09 -11.88 -2.68
C ASP A 45 -12.83 -12.87 -1.53
N GLN A 46 -11.96 -13.83 -1.77
CA GLN A 46 -11.50 -14.76 -0.75
C GLN A 46 -10.10 -14.37 -0.30
N ILE A 47 -10.00 -13.85 0.91
CA ILE A 47 -8.72 -13.41 1.48
C ILE A 47 -7.80 -14.60 1.75
N PRO A 48 -6.48 -14.45 1.56
CA PRO A 48 -5.52 -15.48 1.93
C PRO A 48 -5.61 -15.86 3.41
N ALA A 49 -5.27 -17.10 3.74
CA ALA A 49 -5.15 -17.52 5.13
C ALA A 49 -4.08 -16.68 5.86
N TYR A 50 -4.33 -16.41 7.13
CA TYR A 50 -3.43 -15.59 7.96
C TYR A 50 -1.98 -16.12 7.93
N ASP A 51 -1.78 -17.41 8.01
CA ASP A 51 -0.45 -18.03 7.97
C ASP A 51 0.32 -17.74 6.68
N VAL A 52 -0.39 -17.61 5.57
CA VAL A 52 0.22 -17.30 4.26
C VAL A 52 0.75 -15.86 4.24
N VAL A 53 0.01 -14.93 4.81
CA VAL A 53 0.37 -13.50 4.81
C VAL A 53 1.34 -13.18 5.94
N SER A 54 1.09 -13.70 7.12
CA SER A 54 1.87 -13.37 8.33
C SER A 54 3.28 -13.96 8.35
N LYS A 55 3.58 -14.94 7.51
CA LYS A 55 4.96 -15.46 7.39
C LYS A 55 5.98 -14.37 7.05
N ASP A 56 5.54 -13.34 6.34
CA ASP A 56 6.35 -12.21 5.92
C ASP A 56 6.19 -10.97 6.83
N PHE A 57 5.49 -11.10 7.95
CA PHE A 57 5.38 -10.06 8.97
C PHE A 57 6.57 -10.10 9.92
N SER A 58 7.01 -8.94 10.39
CA SER A 58 7.91 -8.86 11.54
C SER A 58 7.22 -9.39 12.80
N ASP A 59 8.00 -9.74 13.81
CA ASP A 59 7.45 -10.23 15.09
C ASP A 59 6.55 -9.17 15.76
N THR A 60 6.93 -7.90 15.68
CA THR A 60 6.12 -6.78 16.17
C THR A 60 4.78 -6.70 15.45
N LEU A 61 4.79 -6.82 14.14
CA LEU A 61 3.54 -6.76 13.37
C LEU A 61 2.64 -7.96 13.65
N LYS A 62 3.20 -9.17 13.81
CA LYS A 62 2.43 -10.36 14.22
C LYS A 62 1.73 -10.17 15.56
N THR A 63 2.39 -9.50 16.50
CA THR A 63 1.81 -9.18 17.80
C THR A 63 0.63 -8.22 17.68
N ASN A 64 0.76 -7.20 16.85
CA ASN A 64 -0.25 -6.15 16.65
C ASN A 64 -1.40 -6.59 15.74
N VAL A 65 -1.11 -7.43 14.76
CA VAL A 65 -2.08 -7.90 13.76
C VAL A 65 -2.16 -9.42 13.83
N ASN A 66 -2.95 -9.91 14.76
CA ASN A 66 -3.27 -11.34 14.86
C ASN A 66 -4.30 -11.75 13.81
N GLU A 67 -4.67 -13.02 13.75
CA GLU A 67 -5.63 -13.54 12.77
C GLU A 67 -6.98 -12.81 12.80
N LYS A 68 -7.47 -12.49 13.98
CA LYS A 68 -8.73 -11.75 14.15
C LYS A 68 -8.61 -10.33 13.59
N ALA A 69 -7.55 -9.61 13.95
CA ALA A 69 -7.30 -8.26 13.46
C ALA A 69 -7.13 -8.23 11.94
N TYR A 70 -6.50 -9.23 11.37
CA TYR A 70 -6.35 -9.39 9.92
C TYR A 70 -7.70 -9.56 9.21
N LYS A 71 -8.58 -10.40 9.75
CA LYS A 71 -9.94 -10.59 9.22
C LYS A 71 -10.78 -9.31 9.36
N ASP A 72 -10.65 -8.64 10.50
CA ASP A 72 -11.34 -7.37 10.74
C ASP A 72 -10.84 -6.27 9.80
N LEU A 73 -9.55 -6.24 9.47
CA LEU A 73 -8.96 -5.30 8.50
C LEU A 73 -9.65 -5.41 7.13
N SER A 74 -9.85 -6.62 6.63
CA SER A 74 -10.55 -6.83 5.35
C SER A 74 -11.95 -6.23 5.36
N LYS A 75 -12.71 -6.45 6.45
CA LYS A 75 -14.05 -5.87 6.61
C LYS A 75 -14.03 -4.37 6.69
N GLN A 76 -13.12 -3.80 7.48
CA GLN A 76 -12.98 -2.36 7.65
C GLN A 76 -12.65 -1.65 6.34
N ILE A 77 -11.75 -2.22 5.55
CA ILE A 77 -11.40 -1.65 4.24
C ILE A 77 -12.62 -1.63 3.32
N LYS A 78 -13.37 -2.75 3.26
CA LYS A 78 -14.58 -2.83 2.45
C LYS A 78 -15.69 -1.88 2.92
N GLU A 79 -15.87 -1.74 4.21
CA GLU A 79 -16.87 -0.82 4.79
C GLU A 79 -16.49 0.63 4.54
N GLN A 80 -15.22 0.97 4.70
CA GLN A 80 -14.73 2.34 4.59
C GLN A 80 -14.58 2.80 3.14
N TYR A 81 -14.02 1.97 2.27
CA TYR A 81 -13.65 2.36 0.91
C TYR A 81 -14.47 1.66 -0.18
N GLY A 82 -15.15 0.57 0.12
CA GLY A 82 -15.86 -0.26 -0.86
C GLY A 82 -14.92 -1.25 -1.55
N ASN A 83 -15.33 -1.67 -2.75
CA ASN A 83 -14.50 -2.58 -3.55
C ASN A 83 -13.38 -1.84 -4.26
N VAL A 84 -12.23 -2.49 -4.37
CA VAL A 84 -11.11 -1.94 -5.13
C VAL A 84 -11.41 -1.98 -6.64
N LYS A 85 -11.07 -0.91 -7.34
CA LYS A 85 -11.17 -0.81 -8.80
C LYS A 85 -9.81 -0.95 -9.46
N GLU A 86 -8.78 -0.35 -8.89
CA GLU A 86 -7.44 -0.34 -9.44
C GLU A 86 -6.41 -0.15 -8.34
N VAL A 87 -5.25 -0.77 -8.48
CA VAL A 87 -4.08 -0.57 -7.62
C VAL A 87 -2.87 -0.33 -8.52
N LYS A 88 -2.13 0.74 -8.25
CA LYS A 88 -0.91 1.09 -8.97
C LYS A 88 0.26 1.26 -8.03
N PHE A 89 1.40 0.70 -8.38
CA PHE A 89 2.67 1.02 -7.74
C PHE A 89 2.96 2.51 -7.93
N TYR A 90 3.36 3.17 -6.85
CA TYR A 90 3.67 4.60 -6.88
C TYR A 90 5.16 4.86 -6.72
N ASN A 91 5.76 4.43 -5.60
CA ASN A 91 7.19 4.61 -5.39
C ASN A 91 7.79 3.61 -4.40
N PHE A 92 9.10 3.56 -4.42
CA PHE A 92 9.94 2.88 -3.44
C PHE A 92 10.89 3.89 -2.82
N GLN A 93 11.02 3.86 -1.51
CA GLN A 93 11.94 4.72 -0.76
C GLN A 93 12.77 3.88 0.18
N ARG A 94 14.07 4.09 0.13
CA ARG A 94 15.01 3.43 1.04
C ARG A 94 15.52 4.43 2.08
N PHE A 95 15.34 4.06 3.33
CA PHE A 95 15.89 4.76 4.48
C PHE A 95 16.96 3.89 5.13
N ASP A 96 17.65 4.42 6.13
CA ASP A 96 18.75 3.70 6.78
C ASP A 96 18.32 2.33 7.35
N GLN A 97 17.17 2.27 8.03
CA GLN A 97 16.70 1.05 8.70
C GLN A 97 15.40 0.48 8.12
N VAL A 98 14.75 1.18 7.22
CA VAL A 98 13.41 0.85 6.72
C VAL A 98 13.33 1.13 5.23
N ASP A 99 12.75 0.20 4.49
CA ASP A 99 12.31 0.44 3.12
C ASP A 99 10.80 0.71 3.12
N ARG A 100 10.33 1.57 2.25
CA ARG A 100 8.92 1.90 2.09
C ARG A 100 8.48 1.70 0.66
N VAL A 101 7.43 0.91 0.48
CA VAL A 101 6.75 0.74 -0.81
C VAL A 101 5.39 1.40 -0.73
N THR A 102 5.06 2.23 -1.69
CA THR A 102 3.79 2.95 -1.73
C THR A 102 3.01 2.57 -2.99
N TYR A 103 1.74 2.27 -2.80
CA TYR A 103 0.75 2.07 -3.86
C TYR A 103 -0.33 3.12 -3.76
N VAL A 104 -1.02 3.39 -4.86
CA VAL A 104 -2.25 4.17 -4.87
C VAL A 104 -3.36 3.29 -5.41
N ALA A 105 -4.43 3.19 -4.65
CA ALA A 105 -5.61 2.40 -5.01
C ALA A 105 -6.83 3.29 -5.21
N ALA A 106 -7.66 2.94 -6.16
CA ALA A 106 -8.99 3.50 -6.35
C ALA A 106 -10.04 2.49 -5.88
N PHE A 107 -11.02 2.96 -5.13
CA PHE A 107 -12.12 2.17 -4.58
C PHE A 107 -13.47 2.76 -5.01
N ASP A 108 -14.56 2.03 -4.73
CA ASP A 108 -15.93 2.51 -5.05
C ASP A 108 -16.28 3.82 -4.34
N LYS A 109 -15.89 3.93 -3.05
CA LYS A 109 -16.24 5.07 -2.20
C LYS A 109 -15.12 6.10 -2.07
N GLU A 110 -13.90 5.77 -2.48
CA GLU A 110 -12.74 6.64 -2.36
C GLU A 110 -11.90 6.55 -3.63
N GLN A 111 -11.70 7.68 -4.29
CA GLN A 111 -11.05 7.73 -5.61
C GLN A 111 -9.55 7.47 -5.54
N ALA A 112 -8.91 7.84 -4.46
CA ALA A 112 -7.48 7.63 -4.29
C ALA A 112 -7.14 7.40 -2.82
N VAL A 113 -6.53 6.27 -2.54
CA VAL A 113 -6.01 5.90 -1.22
C VAL A 113 -4.55 5.54 -1.37
N ALA A 114 -3.67 6.25 -0.67
CA ALA A 114 -2.27 5.86 -0.58
C ALA A 114 -2.13 4.68 0.40
N ILE A 115 -1.47 3.64 -0.03
CA ILE A 115 -1.16 2.45 0.77
C ILE A 115 0.35 2.41 0.93
N MET A 116 0.83 2.74 2.12
CA MET A 116 2.25 2.73 2.46
C MET A 116 2.57 1.49 3.27
N LEU A 117 3.56 0.75 2.85
CA LEU A 117 4.03 -0.49 3.45
C LEU A 117 5.50 -0.34 3.82
N ALA A 118 5.82 -0.56 5.09
CA ALA A 118 7.18 -0.45 5.60
C ALA A 118 7.78 -1.84 5.82
N PHE A 119 9.05 -1.99 5.45
CA PHE A 119 9.81 -3.24 5.54
C PHE A 119 11.10 -3.03 6.32
N ASP A 120 11.48 -4.02 7.11
CA ASP A 120 12.78 -4.05 7.77
C ASP A 120 13.90 -4.55 6.83
N LYS A 121 15.12 -4.68 7.35
CA LYS A 121 16.27 -5.14 6.57
C LYS A 121 16.17 -6.61 6.14
N ASP A 122 15.34 -7.40 6.82
CA ASP A 122 15.05 -8.80 6.46
C ASP A 122 13.87 -8.92 5.49
N LYS A 123 13.39 -7.80 4.95
CA LYS A 123 12.24 -7.72 4.04
C LYS A 123 10.94 -8.21 4.65
N LYS A 124 10.84 -8.09 5.97
CA LYS A 124 9.60 -8.34 6.70
C LYS A 124 8.75 -7.09 6.76
N LEU A 125 7.45 -7.24 6.56
CA LEU A 125 6.50 -6.15 6.72
C LEU A 125 6.41 -5.77 8.19
N THR A 126 6.69 -4.51 8.51
CA THR A 126 6.71 -3.99 9.88
C THR A 126 5.53 -3.10 10.19
N ASP A 127 4.98 -2.43 9.17
CA ASP A 127 3.87 -1.51 9.34
C ASP A 127 3.15 -1.26 8.01
N TYR A 128 1.92 -0.78 8.09
CA TYR A 128 1.13 -0.36 6.94
C TYR A 128 0.20 0.80 7.30
N VAL A 129 -0.05 1.67 6.34
CA VAL A 129 -0.94 2.82 6.52
C VAL A 129 -1.79 3.01 5.27
N PHE A 130 -3.10 3.20 5.46
CA PHE A 130 -4.05 3.59 4.42
C PHE A 130 -4.43 5.06 4.63
N THR A 131 -4.14 5.91 3.66
CA THR A 131 -4.43 7.34 3.76
C THR A 131 -5.23 7.79 2.54
N PRO A 132 -6.50 8.20 2.70
CA PRO A 132 -7.24 8.82 1.62
C PRO A 132 -6.53 10.09 1.15
N LEU A 133 -6.34 10.21 -0.15
CA LEU A 133 -5.76 11.39 -0.77
C LEU A 133 -6.89 12.35 -1.14
N GLN A 134 -6.80 13.58 -0.67
CA GLN A 134 -7.76 14.60 -1.09
C GLN A 134 -7.53 14.97 -2.54
N VAL A 135 -8.57 14.76 -3.34
CA VAL A 135 -8.63 15.23 -4.71
C VAL A 135 -9.13 16.67 -4.65
N GLU A 136 -8.23 17.65 -4.63
CA GLU A 136 -8.65 19.03 -4.81
C GLU A 136 -9.29 19.16 -6.19
N GLU A 137 -10.58 19.47 -6.24
CA GLU A 137 -11.20 19.90 -7.47
C GLU A 137 -10.49 21.17 -7.94
N ALA A 138 -9.90 21.11 -9.14
CA ALA A 138 -9.38 22.32 -9.74
C ALA A 138 -10.53 23.33 -9.87
N SER A 139 -10.55 24.33 -9.01
CA SER A 139 -11.47 25.45 -9.13
C SER A 139 -11.18 26.15 -10.46
N LYS A 140 -12.20 26.28 -11.27
CA LYS A 140 -12.13 27.11 -12.46
C LYS A 140 -11.87 28.57 -12.10
#